data_442047385f4a75e27a311cee9c5b414d
#
_entry.id   442047385f4a75e27a311cee9c5b414d
#
_cell.length_a   1.000
_cell.length_b   1.000
_cell.length_c   1.000
_cell.angle_alpha   90.00
_cell.angle_beta   90.00
_cell.angle_gamma   90.00
#
_symmetry.space_group_name_H-M   'P 1'
#
loop_
_entity.id
_entity.type
_entity.pdbx_description
1 polymer ?
#
loop_
_entity_poly.entity_id
_entity_poly.type
_entity_poly.pdbx_seq_one_letter_code
_entity_poly.pdbx_strand_id
1 'polypeptide(L)'
;MTFVARVLLTGAFVFFLSDRGFAQDIATVYVPVTQAADQDPALIDQGIDPNLGPQSTLPVITMQTADEQPLASGVGAVLRVLDRVAAQTVDLILPINSSEVLGKLTVRLDECRYLPSDPSANAYAHVTVTDPTKPQSNFSAWMIASSPALSALDHPRYDVWVVRCTLP
;
A
#
# COMPACT_ATOMS: atom_id res chain seq x y z
N MET A 1 -56.08 34.70 34.12
CA MET A 1 -56.19 33.49 34.93
C MET A 1 -56.30 32.31 33.95
N THR A 2 -55.23 31.64 33.63
CA THR A 2 -55.27 30.43 32.81
C THR A 2 -54.09 29.55 33.26
N PHE A 3 -54.43 28.44 33.88
CA PHE A 3 -53.51 27.44 34.39
C PHE A 3 -52.88 26.66 33.24
N VAL A 4 -51.55 26.59 33.20
CA VAL A 4 -50.80 25.71 32.30
C VAL A 4 -50.35 24.50 33.09
N ALA A 5 -50.93 23.35 32.76
CA ALA A 5 -50.58 22.05 33.33
C ALA A 5 -49.23 21.59 32.72
N ARG A 6 -48.26 21.35 33.62
CA ARG A 6 -46.98 20.66 33.30
C ARG A 6 -47.23 19.16 33.29
N VAL A 7 -47.06 18.52 32.13
CA VAL A 7 -46.96 17.06 32.01
C VAL A 7 -45.48 16.70 32.07
N LEU A 8 -45.06 16.05 33.16
CA LEU A 8 -43.76 15.41 33.31
C LEU A 8 -43.87 14.00 32.69
N LEU A 9 -43.25 13.80 31.54
CA LEU A 9 -43.05 12.46 31.00
C LEU A 9 -41.66 11.95 31.45
N THR A 10 -41.65 11.08 32.44
CA THR A 10 -40.48 10.30 32.83
C THR A 10 -40.36 9.12 31.87
N GLY A 11 -39.51 9.25 30.82
CA GLY A 11 -39.12 8.15 29.94
C GLY A 11 -37.98 7.36 30.56
N ALA A 12 -38.27 6.17 31.08
CA ALA A 12 -37.24 5.21 31.48
C ALA A 12 -36.57 4.64 30.20
N PHE A 13 -35.32 5.00 29.99
CA PHE A 13 -34.53 4.43 28.93
C PHE A 13 -33.89 3.14 29.46
N VAL A 14 -34.42 2.00 29.03
CA VAL A 14 -33.84 0.68 29.33
C VAL A 14 -32.70 0.45 28.32
N PHE A 15 -31.46 0.56 28.79
CA PHE A 15 -30.29 0.15 28.06
C PHE A 15 -30.22 -1.39 28.00
N PHE A 16 -30.52 -1.99 26.85
CA PHE A 16 -30.16 -3.36 26.57
C PHE A 16 -28.67 -3.38 26.18
N LEU A 17 -27.83 -3.78 27.11
CA LEU A 17 -26.44 -4.21 26.85
C LEU A 17 -26.50 -5.56 26.14
N SER A 18 -26.42 -5.55 24.83
CA SER A 18 -26.15 -6.76 24.05
C SER A 18 -24.66 -6.90 23.90
N ASP A 19 -23.99 -7.49 24.88
CA ASP A 19 -22.66 -8.04 24.79
C ASP A 19 -22.71 -9.23 23.82
N ARG A 20 -22.35 -8.97 22.54
CA ARG A 20 -21.90 -10.02 21.63
C ARG A 20 -20.48 -9.68 21.25
N GLY A 21 -19.55 -10.05 22.12
CA GLY A 21 -18.14 -10.14 21.82
C GLY A 21 -17.93 -11.18 20.70
N PHE A 22 -17.79 -10.71 19.48
CA PHE A 22 -17.13 -11.50 18.44
C PHE A 22 -15.62 -11.43 18.70
N ALA A 23 -15.14 -12.29 19.58
CA ALA A 23 -13.75 -12.68 19.59
C ALA A 23 -13.50 -13.41 18.26
N GLN A 24 -12.91 -12.74 17.29
CA GLN A 24 -12.32 -13.41 16.14
C GLN A 24 -11.09 -14.13 16.67
N ASP A 25 -11.20 -15.45 16.79
CA ASP A 25 -10.05 -16.36 16.96
C ASP A 25 -9.12 -16.13 15.77
N ILE A 26 -8.07 -15.35 16.00
CA ILE A 26 -6.93 -15.31 15.11
C ILE A 26 -6.22 -16.64 15.35
N ALA A 27 -6.58 -17.65 14.57
CA ALA A 27 -5.82 -18.88 14.48
C ALA A 27 -4.41 -18.50 14.00
N THR A 28 -3.51 -18.28 14.94
CA THR A 28 -2.08 -18.26 14.67
C THR A 28 -1.73 -19.64 14.14
N VAL A 29 -1.59 -19.75 12.82
CA VAL A 29 -0.99 -20.92 12.19
C VAL A 29 0.46 -20.95 12.65
N TYR A 30 0.69 -21.64 13.75
CA TYR A 30 2.04 -21.95 14.21
C TYR A 30 2.56 -23.02 13.25
N VAL A 31 3.37 -22.64 12.31
CA VAL A 31 4.17 -23.60 11.53
C VAL A 31 5.29 -24.04 12.46
N PRO A 32 5.27 -25.31 12.94
CA PRO A 32 6.39 -25.79 13.74
C PRO A 32 7.63 -25.81 12.83
N VAL A 33 8.60 -24.97 13.16
CA VAL A 33 9.96 -25.16 12.68
C VAL A 33 10.39 -26.47 13.32
N THR A 34 10.36 -27.58 12.55
CA THR A 34 10.99 -28.82 12.95
C THR A 34 12.46 -28.50 13.16
N GLN A 35 12.84 -28.37 14.43
CA GLN A 35 14.22 -28.37 14.83
C GLN A 35 14.80 -29.72 14.37
N ALA A 36 15.65 -29.64 13.34
CA ALA A 36 16.56 -30.72 13.02
C ALA A 36 17.67 -30.72 14.10
N ALA A 37 17.31 -31.21 15.26
CA ALA A 37 18.24 -31.49 16.35
C ALA A 37 17.83 -32.81 16.94
N ASP A 38 18.39 -33.83 16.36
CA ASP A 38 18.79 -35.13 16.97
C ASP A 38 19.18 -36.04 15.82
N GLN A 39 20.29 -35.68 15.16
CA GLN A 39 21.01 -36.67 14.35
C GLN A 39 21.89 -37.43 15.32
N ASP A 40 21.48 -38.66 15.57
CA ASP A 40 22.22 -39.68 16.29
C ASP A 40 23.64 -39.79 15.71
N PRO A 41 24.70 -39.55 16.49
CA PRO A 41 26.08 -39.61 15.98
C PRO A 41 26.55 -41.01 15.55
N ALA A 42 25.69 -42.02 15.62
CA ALA A 42 26.01 -43.42 15.30
C ALA A 42 25.87 -43.76 13.80
N LEU A 43 25.46 -42.85 12.92
CA LEU A 43 25.29 -43.14 11.49
C LEU A 43 26.40 -42.58 10.57
N ILE A 44 27.54 -42.16 11.11
CA ILE A 44 28.65 -41.61 10.33
C ILE A 44 29.61 -42.66 9.76
N ASP A 45 29.35 -43.95 9.96
CA ASP A 45 30.20 -45.01 9.42
C ASP A 45 29.51 -45.87 8.35
N GLN A 46 28.89 -45.20 7.34
CA GLN A 46 28.60 -45.88 6.08
C GLN A 46 29.53 -45.32 5.02
N GLY A 47 30.49 -46.19 4.68
CA GLY A 47 31.58 -45.93 3.77
C GLY A 47 31.22 -45.08 2.57
N ILE A 48 31.96 -44.00 2.40
CA ILE A 48 31.98 -43.21 1.18
C ILE A 48 32.40 -44.13 0.04
N ASP A 49 31.49 -44.50 -0.83
CA ASP A 49 31.78 -45.26 -2.04
C ASP A 49 32.65 -44.34 -2.95
N PRO A 50 33.95 -44.68 -3.14
CA PRO A 50 34.83 -43.81 -3.93
C PRO A 50 34.49 -43.79 -5.41
N ASN A 51 33.45 -44.52 -5.82
CA ASN A 51 33.01 -44.59 -7.23
C ASN A 51 31.76 -43.78 -7.52
N LEU A 52 31.18 -43.08 -6.52
CA LEU A 52 30.15 -42.06 -6.79
C LEU A 52 30.86 -40.77 -7.24
N GLY A 53 30.96 -40.59 -8.53
CA GLY A 53 31.32 -39.29 -9.11
C GLY A 53 30.40 -38.20 -8.60
N PRO A 54 30.79 -36.91 -8.69
CA PRO A 54 30.04 -35.81 -8.09
C PRO A 54 28.70 -35.61 -8.80
N GLN A 55 27.69 -36.39 -8.39
CA GLN A 55 26.30 -36.15 -8.76
C GLN A 55 25.66 -35.17 -7.75
N SER A 56 26.26 -34.01 -7.64
CA SER A 56 25.58 -32.87 -7.03
C SER A 56 24.65 -32.25 -8.06
N THR A 57 23.60 -32.99 -8.43
CA THR A 57 22.46 -32.37 -9.10
C THR A 57 21.62 -31.66 -8.06
N LEU A 58 22.12 -30.53 -7.54
CA LEU A 58 21.22 -29.56 -6.94
C LEU A 58 20.21 -29.18 -8.03
N PRO A 59 18.91 -29.21 -7.74
CA PRO A 59 17.94 -28.71 -8.71
C PRO A 59 18.33 -27.25 -9.01
N VAL A 60 18.77 -27.01 -10.22
CA VAL A 60 18.93 -25.63 -10.71
C VAL A 60 17.52 -25.06 -10.71
N ILE A 61 17.21 -24.23 -9.69
CA ILE A 61 16.02 -23.41 -9.71
C ILE A 61 16.26 -22.42 -10.84
N THR A 62 15.83 -22.78 -12.04
CA THR A 62 15.68 -21.82 -13.14
C THR A 62 14.67 -20.80 -12.65
N MET A 63 15.14 -19.64 -12.20
CA MET A 63 14.29 -18.48 -12.05
C MET A 63 13.73 -18.22 -13.45
N GLN A 64 12.47 -18.61 -13.65
CA GLN A 64 11.73 -18.14 -14.81
C GLN A 64 11.70 -16.62 -14.65
N THR A 65 12.45 -15.93 -15.51
CA THR A 65 12.28 -14.49 -15.68
C THR A 65 10.80 -14.31 -16.02
N ALA A 66 10.05 -13.73 -15.07
CA ALA A 66 8.71 -13.27 -15.36
C ALA A 66 8.82 -12.46 -16.66
N ASP A 67 7.95 -12.71 -17.63
CA ASP A 67 7.86 -11.91 -18.85
C ASP A 67 7.77 -10.45 -18.43
N GLU A 68 8.89 -9.75 -18.43
CA GLU A 68 8.96 -8.31 -18.17
C GLU A 68 8.31 -7.59 -19.34
N GLN A 69 6.99 -7.45 -19.29
CA GLN A 69 6.30 -6.63 -20.28
C GLN A 69 6.74 -5.17 -20.08
N PRO A 70 7.25 -4.52 -21.15
CA PRO A 70 7.67 -3.15 -21.03
C PRO A 70 6.48 -2.25 -20.68
N LEU A 71 6.68 -1.35 -19.71
CA LEU A 71 5.68 -0.37 -19.33
C LEU A 71 5.54 0.66 -20.46
N ALA A 72 4.28 1.02 -20.77
CA ALA A 72 3.98 2.11 -21.68
C ALA A 72 3.90 3.45 -20.91
N SER A 73 4.15 4.55 -21.62
CA SER A 73 4.01 5.90 -21.09
C SER A 73 2.58 6.40 -21.29
N GLY A 74 1.96 6.89 -20.21
CA GLY A 74 0.71 7.63 -20.26
C GLY A 74 0.92 9.07 -20.72
N VAL A 75 -0.15 9.77 -21.04
CA VAL A 75 -0.12 11.20 -21.38
C VAL A 75 -0.30 12.10 -20.14
N GLY A 76 -0.64 11.52 -19.01
CA GLY A 76 -0.84 12.20 -17.75
C GLY A 76 -1.18 11.21 -16.64
N ALA A 77 -1.62 11.73 -15.50
CA ALA A 77 -2.08 10.95 -14.38
C ALA A 77 -3.23 11.60 -13.64
N VAL A 78 -4.01 10.79 -12.94
CA VAL A 78 -4.92 11.23 -11.89
C VAL A 78 -4.19 11.03 -10.56
N LEU A 79 -3.93 12.14 -9.88
CA LEU A 79 -3.37 12.18 -8.55
C LEU A 79 -4.46 12.54 -7.56
N ARG A 80 -4.48 11.89 -6.42
CA ARG A 80 -5.41 12.23 -5.33
C ARG A 80 -4.67 12.95 -4.22
N VAL A 81 -5.22 14.06 -3.79
CA VAL A 81 -4.70 14.87 -2.70
C VAL A 81 -5.71 14.90 -1.57
N LEU A 82 -5.27 14.55 -0.37
CA LEU A 82 -6.05 14.68 0.86
C LEU A 82 -5.53 15.85 1.68
N ASP A 83 -6.41 16.79 2.01
CA ASP A 83 -6.18 17.78 3.08
C ASP A 83 -6.70 17.20 4.40
N ARG A 84 -5.80 16.74 5.27
CA ARG A 84 -6.14 16.13 6.56
C ARG A 84 -6.83 17.10 7.51
N VAL A 85 -6.56 18.41 7.40
CA VAL A 85 -7.14 19.42 8.29
C VAL A 85 -8.57 19.75 7.85
N ALA A 86 -8.81 19.87 6.55
CA ALA A 86 -10.13 20.13 6.01
C ALA A 86 -10.98 18.85 5.83
N ALA A 87 -10.36 17.66 5.99
CA ALA A 87 -10.96 16.36 5.69
C ALA A 87 -11.55 16.29 4.27
N GLN A 88 -10.85 16.90 3.31
CA GLN A 88 -11.27 16.99 1.91
C GLN A 88 -10.28 16.27 1.00
N THR A 89 -10.84 15.58 0.00
CA THR A 89 -10.07 14.90 -1.03
C THR A 89 -10.38 15.52 -2.39
N VAL A 90 -9.33 15.77 -3.17
CA VAL A 90 -9.43 16.34 -4.53
C VAL A 90 -8.63 15.47 -5.48
N ASP A 91 -9.19 15.18 -6.66
CA ASP A 91 -8.50 14.51 -7.75
C ASP A 91 -7.96 15.54 -8.73
N LEU A 92 -6.64 15.56 -8.91
CA LEU A 92 -5.94 16.39 -9.88
C LEU A 92 -5.69 15.57 -11.15
N ILE A 93 -6.13 16.06 -12.30
CA ILE A 93 -5.83 15.44 -13.59
C ILE A 93 -4.72 16.25 -14.25
N LEU A 94 -3.49 15.72 -14.17
CA LEU A 94 -2.30 16.41 -14.65
C LEU A 94 -1.78 15.78 -15.94
N PRO A 95 -1.58 16.54 -17.02
CA PRO A 95 -0.72 16.12 -18.13
C PRO A 95 0.74 15.95 -17.67
N ILE A 96 1.51 15.14 -18.40
CA ILE A 96 2.96 15.01 -18.15
C ILE A 96 3.64 16.37 -18.26
N ASN A 97 4.63 16.62 -17.41
CA ASN A 97 5.38 17.87 -17.29
C ASN A 97 4.55 19.08 -16.90
N SER A 98 3.33 18.90 -16.40
CA SER A 98 2.50 19.97 -15.85
C SER A 98 2.50 19.99 -14.33
N SER A 99 2.08 21.12 -13.77
CA SER A 99 1.95 21.29 -12.32
C SER A 99 0.67 22.05 -11.99
N GLU A 100 0.12 21.78 -10.82
CA GLU A 100 -1.03 22.46 -10.26
C GLU A 100 -0.78 22.84 -8.81
N VAL A 101 -1.39 23.96 -8.38
CA VAL A 101 -1.27 24.48 -7.03
C VAL A 101 -2.55 24.15 -6.26
N LEU A 102 -2.42 23.41 -5.17
CA LEU A 102 -3.51 23.12 -4.25
C LEU A 102 -3.17 23.61 -2.85
N GLY A 103 -3.82 24.70 -2.44
CA GLY A 103 -3.51 25.34 -1.17
C GLY A 103 -2.08 25.88 -1.15
N LYS A 104 -1.18 25.25 -0.39
CA LYS A 104 0.24 25.61 -0.33
C LYS A 104 1.13 24.67 -1.12
N LEU A 105 0.59 23.55 -1.58
CA LEU A 105 1.36 22.59 -2.37
C LEU A 105 1.39 23.00 -3.84
N THR A 106 2.55 22.82 -4.44
CA THR A 106 2.69 22.68 -5.89
C THR A 106 2.95 21.22 -6.19
N VAL A 107 2.04 20.60 -6.91
CA VAL A 107 2.13 19.19 -7.33
C VAL A 107 2.45 19.15 -8.82
N ARG A 108 3.55 18.54 -9.18
CA ARG A 108 4.00 18.38 -10.56
C ARG A 108 4.05 16.90 -10.91
N LEU A 109 3.53 16.57 -12.08
CA LEU A 109 3.66 15.25 -12.68
C LEU A 109 4.81 15.27 -13.70
N ASP A 110 5.82 14.46 -13.46
CA ASP A 110 6.97 14.35 -14.36
C ASP A 110 6.74 13.25 -15.40
N GLU A 111 6.26 12.07 -14.96
CA GLU A 111 6.04 10.92 -15.82
C GLU A 111 4.94 10.02 -15.24
N CYS A 112 4.23 9.27 -16.11
CA CYS A 112 3.34 8.18 -15.69
C CYS A 112 3.51 6.98 -16.61
N ARG A 113 3.65 5.79 -16.02
CA ARG A 113 3.82 4.51 -16.72
C ARG A 113 2.76 3.51 -16.27
N TYR A 114 2.34 2.66 -17.17
CA TYR A 114 1.33 1.63 -16.91
C TYR A 114 1.66 0.36 -17.70
N LEU A 115 1.02 -0.76 -17.32
CA LEU A 115 1.16 -2.03 -18.01
C LEU A 115 0.17 -2.08 -19.20
N PRO A 116 0.63 -2.18 -20.47
CA PRO A 116 -0.27 -2.14 -21.63
C PRO A 116 -1.28 -3.26 -21.66
N SER A 117 -0.92 -4.45 -21.17
CA SER A 117 -1.82 -5.61 -21.11
C SER A 117 -2.98 -5.44 -20.12
N ASP A 118 -2.77 -4.64 -19.05
CA ASP A 118 -3.81 -4.28 -18.10
C ASP A 118 -3.55 -2.87 -17.54
N PRO A 119 -4.01 -1.82 -18.27
CA PRO A 119 -3.79 -0.43 -17.87
C PRO A 119 -4.45 -0.05 -16.54
N SER A 120 -5.41 -0.86 -16.08
CA SER A 120 -6.14 -0.63 -14.83
C SER A 120 -5.50 -1.30 -13.61
N ALA A 121 -4.61 -2.27 -13.80
CA ALA A 121 -4.01 -3.04 -12.73
C ALA A 121 -3.13 -2.18 -11.82
N ASN A 122 -2.33 -1.29 -12.40
CA ASN A 122 -1.43 -0.44 -11.63
C ASN A 122 -0.98 0.79 -12.44
N ALA A 123 -0.53 1.81 -11.70
CA ALA A 123 0.10 2.99 -12.27
C ALA A 123 1.36 3.36 -11.48
N TYR A 124 2.37 3.80 -12.21
CA TYR A 124 3.63 4.27 -11.68
C TYR A 124 3.81 5.72 -12.12
N ALA A 125 3.78 6.67 -11.18
CA ALA A 125 3.93 8.08 -11.49
C ALA A 125 5.14 8.67 -10.78
N HIS A 126 6.00 9.38 -11.52
CA HIS A 126 7.02 10.22 -10.91
C HIS A 126 6.39 11.58 -10.60
N VAL A 127 6.36 11.91 -9.32
CA VAL A 127 5.66 13.10 -8.81
C VAL A 127 6.64 13.94 -8.00
N THR A 128 6.63 15.23 -8.25
CA THR A 128 7.37 16.22 -7.45
C THR A 128 6.36 17.10 -6.72
N VAL A 129 6.46 17.13 -5.39
CA VAL A 129 5.61 17.96 -4.53
C VAL A 129 6.48 18.93 -3.74
N THR A 130 6.10 20.21 -3.75
CA THR A 130 6.82 21.25 -3.02
C THR A 130 5.85 22.11 -2.20
N ASP A 131 6.26 22.47 -0.99
CA ASP A 131 5.64 23.49 -0.16
C ASP A 131 6.67 24.56 0.18
N PRO A 132 6.54 25.79 -0.36
CA PRO A 132 7.49 26.88 -0.05
C PRO A 132 7.58 27.22 1.43
N THR A 133 6.51 26.92 2.20
CA THR A 133 6.47 27.19 3.65
C THR A 133 7.10 26.07 4.47
N LYS A 134 7.36 24.90 3.87
CA LYS A 134 7.91 23.70 4.52
C LYS A 134 8.89 22.96 3.59
N PRO A 135 10.07 23.55 3.31
CA PRO A 135 11.03 22.96 2.36
C PRO A 135 11.51 21.55 2.75
N GLN A 136 11.48 21.21 4.04
CA GLN A 136 11.82 19.87 4.54
C GLN A 136 10.84 18.78 4.12
N SER A 137 9.62 19.16 3.70
CA SER A 137 8.60 18.23 3.23
C SER A 137 8.53 18.16 1.68
N ASN A 138 9.56 18.66 0.99
CA ASN A 138 9.65 18.50 -0.45
C ASN A 138 9.88 17.02 -0.80
N PHE A 139 9.17 16.58 -1.84
CA PHE A 139 9.14 15.18 -2.26
C PHE A 139 9.40 15.11 -3.77
N SER A 140 10.18 14.13 -4.21
CA SER A 140 10.36 13.83 -5.63
C SER A 140 10.70 12.35 -5.75
N ALA A 141 9.72 11.52 -6.12
CA ALA A 141 9.90 10.07 -6.23
C ALA A 141 8.81 9.43 -7.09
N TRP A 142 9.02 8.14 -7.41
CA TRP A 142 8.02 7.28 -8.01
C TRP A 142 6.98 6.85 -6.97
N MET A 143 5.71 7.05 -7.29
CA MET A 143 4.57 6.55 -6.55
C MET A 143 3.94 5.37 -7.29
N ILE A 144 3.43 4.38 -6.54
CA ILE A 144 2.82 3.16 -7.07
C ILE A 144 1.36 3.13 -6.61
N ALA A 145 0.42 3.06 -7.55
CA ALA A 145 -1.02 3.13 -7.24
C ALA A 145 -1.49 1.99 -6.32
N SER A 146 -0.99 0.76 -6.54
CA SER A 146 -1.34 -0.40 -5.71
C SER A 146 -0.68 -0.40 -4.33
N SER A 147 0.34 0.43 -4.11
CA SER A 147 1.14 0.43 -2.87
C SER A 147 1.55 1.86 -2.47
N PRO A 148 0.60 2.75 -2.15
CA PRO A 148 0.90 4.17 -1.89
C PRO A 148 1.87 4.39 -0.72
N ALA A 149 1.88 3.46 0.25
CA ALA A 149 2.73 3.58 1.44
C ALA A 149 4.22 3.38 1.17
N LEU A 150 4.61 2.82 0.00
CA LEU A 150 6.03 2.61 -0.33
C LEU A 150 6.77 3.92 -0.63
N SER A 151 6.04 4.94 -1.11
CA SER A 151 6.58 6.26 -1.43
C SER A 151 5.57 7.31 -1.00
N ALA A 152 5.38 7.46 0.31
CA ALA A 152 4.44 8.41 0.89
C ALA A 152 5.06 9.79 1.03
N LEU A 153 4.26 10.83 0.77
CA LEU A 153 4.65 12.21 1.09
C LEU A 153 4.69 12.40 2.61
N ASP A 154 5.83 12.82 3.15
CA ASP A 154 5.94 13.21 4.56
C ASP A 154 5.58 14.70 4.72
N HIS A 155 4.28 14.96 4.85
CA HIS A 155 3.78 16.32 5.05
C HIS A 155 2.72 16.34 6.17
N PRO A 156 2.74 17.30 7.12
CA PRO A 156 1.86 17.29 8.29
C PRO A 156 0.38 17.51 7.98
N ARG A 157 0.07 18.10 6.82
CA ARG A 157 -1.31 18.46 6.44
C ARG A 157 -1.83 17.70 5.23
N TYR A 158 -0.97 17.36 4.28
CA TYR A 158 -1.40 16.83 3.00
C TYR A 158 -0.85 15.43 2.77
N ASP A 159 -1.65 14.59 2.11
CA ASP A 159 -1.21 13.35 1.48
C ASP A 159 -1.44 13.45 -0.03
N VAL A 160 -0.54 12.86 -0.80
CA VAL A 160 -0.65 12.77 -2.26
C VAL A 160 -0.33 11.36 -2.69
N TRP A 161 -1.12 10.80 -3.60
CA TRP A 161 -0.83 9.51 -4.23
C TRP A 161 -1.39 9.43 -5.65
N VAL A 162 -0.80 8.57 -6.46
CA VAL A 162 -1.28 8.28 -7.80
C VAL A 162 -2.49 7.33 -7.73
N VAL A 163 -3.49 7.58 -8.57
CA VAL A 163 -4.67 6.72 -8.73
C VAL A 163 -4.54 5.88 -10.01
N ARG A 164 -4.24 6.52 -11.13
CA ARG A 164 -4.07 5.88 -12.44
C ARG A 164 -3.34 6.81 -13.40
N CYS A 165 -2.75 6.26 -14.46
CA CYS A 165 -2.34 7.04 -15.61
C CYS A 165 -3.54 7.40 -16.50
N THR A 166 -3.44 8.51 -17.23
CA THR A 166 -4.32 8.80 -18.36
C THR A 166 -3.68 8.29 -19.64
N LEU A 167 -4.47 7.58 -20.44
CA LEU A 167 -4.00 6.93 -21.66
C LEU A 167 -4.02 7.90 -22.84
N PRO A 168 -3.22 7.64 -23.90
CA PRO A 168 -3.24 8.41 -25.15
C PRO A 168 -4.59 8.39 -25.82
#